data_518896a292f4a7bd803f7dcbb66690bc
#
_entry.id   518896a292f4a7bd803f7dcbb66690bc
#
_cell.length_a   1.000
_cell.length_b   1.000
_cell.length_c   1.000
_cell.angle_alpha   90.00
_cell.angle_beta   90.00
_cell.angle_gamma   90.00
#
_symmetry.space_group_name_H-M   'P 1'
#
loop_
_entity.id
_entity.type
_entity.pdbx_description
1 polymer ?
#
loop_
_entity_poly.entity_id
_entity_poly.type
_entity_poly.pdbx_seq_one_letter_code
_entity_poly.pdbx_strand_id
1 'polypeptide(L)'
;HTEKVQAFFLPAGTAVELYSSTLHFAPCGAGADGAFKAVVILPAGVNAPLIDEDCAGALCGVSKWILRHREYQGEGLCGALIGENLSI
;
A
#
# COMPACT_ATOMS: atom_id res chain seq x y z
N HIS A 1 11.98 -0.72 7.73
CA HIS A 1 12.05 -1.99 8.44
C HIS A 1 10.65 -2.37 8.91
N THR A 2 10.31 -3.65 8.85
CA THR A 2 8.97 -4.16 9.19
C THR A 2 8.57 -3.93 10.65
N GLU A 3 9.49 -3.80 11.57
CA GLU A 3 9.24 -3.43 12.97
C GLU A 3 8.44 -2.13 13.15
N LYS A 4 8.45 -1.25 12.14
CA LYS A 4 7.74 0.04 12.17
C LYS A 4 6.37 -0.01 11.53
N VAL A 5 6.00 -1.16 10.97
CA VAL A 5 4.69 -1.34 10.34
C VAL A 5 3.61 -1.44 11.40
N GLN A 6 2.52 -0.75 11.18
CA GLN A 6 1.32 -0.84 12.01
C GLN A 6 0.17 -1.37 11.17
N ALA A 7 -0.55 -2.34 11.69
CA ALA A 7 -1.75 -2.87 11.07
C ALA A 7 -3.00 -2.28 11.73
N PHE A 8 -3.96 -1.90 10.90
CA PHE A 8 -5.23 -1.33 11.36
C PHE A 8 -6.37 -2.20 10.83
N PHE A 9 -7.20 -2.67 11.73
CA PHE A 9 -8.44 -3.34 11.36
C PHE A 9 -9.52 -2.32 11.06
N LEU A 10 -10.14 -2.44 9.88
CA LEU A 10 -11.23 -1.58 9.44
C LEU A 10 -12.52 -2.41 9.37
N PRO A 11 -13.47 -2.20 10.28
CA PRO A 11 -14.76 -2.85 10.20
C PRO A 11 -15.53 -2.45 8.94
N ALA A 12 -16.43 -3.32 8.48
CA ALA A 12 -17.33 -2.99 7.38
C ALA A 12 -18.12 -1.71 7.67
N GLY A 13 -18.30 -0.88 6.65
CA GLY A 13 -18.96 0.42 6.78
C GLY A 13 -18.08 1.56 7.30
N THR A 14 -16.78 1.30 7.52
CA THR A 14 -15.81 2.34 7.90
C THR A 14 -15.26 3.02 6.66
N ALA A 15 -15.20 4.34 6.67
CA ALA A 15 -14.46 5.15 5.70
C ALA A 15 -13.15 5.64 6.32
N VAL A 16 -12.09 5.62 5.55
CA VAL A 16 -10.78 6.14 5.94
C VAL A 16 -10.22 7.05 4.86
N GLU A 17 -9.53 8.08 5.26
CA GLU A 17 -8.78 8.94 4.38
C GLU A 17 -7.27 8.66 4.56
N LEU A 18 -6.59 8.40 3.45
CA LEU A 18 -5.14 8.32 3.42
C LEU A 18 -4.59 9.60 2.79
N TYR A 19 -3.68 10.24 3.49
CA TYR A 19 -2.98 11.40 2.92
C TYR A 19 -2.09 10.97 1.75
N SER A 20 -1.86 11.89 0.82
CA SER A 20 -1.10 11.62 -0.42
C SER A 20 0.32 11.11 -0.18
N SER A 21 0.90 11.37 0.97
CA SER A 21 2.24 10.92 1.38
C SER A 21 2.24 9.73 2.33
N THR A 22 1.08 9.12 2.60
CA THR A 22 0.99 7.99 3.53
C THR A 22 1.65 6.76 2.93
N LEU A 23 2.68 6.28 3.60
CA LEU A 23 3.33 5.01 3.28
C LEU A 23 2.43 3.85 3.72
N HIS A 24 1.95 3.05 2.78
CA HIS A 24 1.02 1.96 3.08
C HIS A 24 1.23 0.75 2.18
N PHE A 25 0.77 -0.39 2.63
CA PHE A 25 0.54 -1.58 1.80
C PHE A 25 -0.94 -1.62 1.38
N ALA A 26 -1.23 -2.31 0.31
CA ALA A 26 -2.61 -2.50 -0.15
C ALA A 26 -3.47 -3.15 0.95
N PRO A 27 -4.75 -2.80 1.05
CA PRO A 27 -5.65 -3.46 2.00
C PRO A 27 -5.68 -4.97 1.78
N CYS A 28 -5.79 -5.73 2.86
CA CYS A 28 -5.91 -7.19 2.82
C CYS A 28 -7.17 -7.62 3.57
N GLY A 29 -7.72 -8.75 3.16
CA GLY A 29 -8.84 -9.36 3.88
C GLY A 29 -8.38 -9.96 5.20
N ALA A 30 -9.07 -9.63 6.28
CA ALA A 30 -8.80 -10.14 7.62
C ALA A 30 -9.60 -11.40 7.98
N GLY A 31 -10.51 -11.83 7.10
CA GLY A 31 -11.29 -13.06 7.29
C GLY A 31 -10.54 -14.32 6.81
N ALA A 32 -11.03 -15.47 7.19
CA ALA A 32 -10.44 -16.77 6.83
C ALA A 32 -10.36 -17.02 5.32
N ASP A 33 -11.26 -16.41 4.54
CA ASP A 33 -11.28 -16.47 3.07
C ASP A 33 -10.45 -15.34 2.42
N GLY A 34 -9.93 -14.39 3.23
CA GLY A 34 -9.19 -13.23 2.75
C GLY A 34 -9.99 -12.28 1.87
N ALA A 35 -11.29 -12.49 1.71
CA ALA A 35 -12.14 -11.71 0.82
C ALA A 35 -12.68 -10.44 1.48
N PHE A 36 -12.68 -9.34 0.74
CA PHE A 36 -13.33 -8.09 1.12
C PHE A 36 -13.73 -7.29 -0.11
N LYS A 37 -14.57 -6.28 0.09
CA LYS A 37 -14.93 -5.30 -0.93
C LYS A 37 -14.64 -3.90 -0.41
N ALA A 38 -14.08 -3.07 -1.25
CA ALA A 38 -13.82 -1.66 -0.95
C ALA A 38 -14.15 -0.78 -2.13
N VAL A 39 -14.58 0.45 -1.85
CA VAL A 39 -14.70 1.53 -2.83
C VAL A 39 -13.59 2.53 -2.55
N VAL A 40 -12.84 2.87 -3.57
CA VAL A 40 -11.73 3.83 -3.49
C VAL A 40 -12.10 5.06 -4.31
N ILE A 41 -12.02 6.23 -3.68
CA ILE A 41 -12.26 7.51 -4.32
C ILE A 41 -10.93 8.26 -4.35
N LEU A 42 -10.49 8.62 -5.54
CA LEU A 42 -9.21 9.31 -5.77
C LEU A 42 -9.43 10.60 -6.55
N PRO A 43 -8.68 11.66 -6.26
CA PRO A 43 -8.59 12.82 -7.14
C PRO A 43 -8.06 12.45 -8.53
N ALA A 44 -8.44 13.20 -9.54
CA ALA A 44 -7.88 13.04 -10.87
C ALA A 44 -6.35 13.21 -10.86
N GLY A 45 -5.65 12.34 -11.59
CA GLY A 45 -4.18 12.38 -11.69
C GLY A 45 -3.43 11.58 -10.62
N VAL A 46 -4.08 11.10 -9.57
CA VAL A 46 -3.46 10.14 -8.63
C VAL A 46 -3.14 8.83 -9.39
N ASN A 47 -2.02 8.23 -9.08
CA ASN A 47 -1.49 7.04 -9.77
C ASN A 47 -0.99 7.26 -11.21
N ALA A 48 -0.98 8.49 -11.71
CA ALA A 48 -0.34 8.76 -12.99
C ALA A 48 1.14 8.36 -12.94
N PRO A 49 1.73 7.91 -14.07
CA PRO A 49 3.16 7.61 -14.14
C PRO A 49 4.00 8.82 -13.76
N LEU A 50 5.12 8.58 -13.09
CA LEU A 50 6.14 9.60 -12.86
C LEU A 50 6.83 9.93 -14.19
N ILE A 51 7.17 11.20 -14.39
CA ILE A 51 7.83 11.67 -15.63
C ILE A 51 9.29 11.19 -15.68
N ASP A 52 9.94 11.07 -14.54
CA ASP A 52 11.29 10.52 -14.42
C ASP A 52 11.23 9.06 -13.95
N GLU A 53 12.00 8.20 -14.62
CA GLU A 53 12.05 6.76 -14.34
C GLU A 53 12.66 6.40 -12.98
N ASP A 54 13.12 7.37 -12.22
CA ASP A 54 13.63 7.18 -10.87
C ASP A 54 12.50 7.00 -9.85
N CYS A 55 11.90 5.82 -9.86
CA CYS A 55 11.14 5.34 -8.71
C CYS A 55 12.09 5.19 -7.51
N ALA A 56 12.49 6.30 -6.90
CA ALA A 56 13.34 6.28 -5.73
C ALA A 56 12.53 5.80 -4.52
N GLY A 57 12.72 4.55 -4.13
CA GLY A 57 12.14 4.02 -2.91
C GLY A 57 10.66 3.63 -3.03
N ALA A 58 9.79 4.22 -2.20
CA ALA A 58 8.38 3.83 -2.07
C ALA A 58 7.41 4.62 -2.94
N LEU A 59 7.89 5.63 -3.69
CA LEU A 59 7.05 6.43 -4.57
C LEU A 59 6.91 5.74 -5.94
N CYS A 60 5.75 5.22 -6.23
CA CYS A 60 5.47 4.40 -7.42
C CYS A 60 4.61 5.11 -8.47
N GLY A 61 4.22 6.33 -8.23
CA GLY A 61 3.37 7.15 -9.10
C GLY A 61 3.01 8.44 -8.40
N VAL A 62 2.29 9.34 -9.06
CA VAL A 62 1.85 10.60 -8.46
C VAL A 62 1.01 10.32 -7.21
N SER A 63 1.47 10.80 -6.07
CA SER A 63 0.84 10.59 -4.75
C SER A 63 0.63 9.11 -4.37
N LYS A 64 1.46 8.22 -4.90
CA LYS A 64 1.36 6.78 -4.67
C LYS A 64 2.59 6.26 -3.94
N TRP A 65 2.50 6.17 -2.62
CA TRP A 65 3.53 5.69 -1.71
C TRP A 65 3.17 4.29 -1.21
N ILE A 66 3.67 3.25 -1.88
CA ILE A 66 3.37 1.86 -1.54
C ILE A 66 4.60 1.17 -0.98
N LEU A 67 4.41 0.51 0.17
CA LEU A 67 5.40 -0.34 0.79
C LEU A 67 5.13 -1.80 0.45
N ARG A 68 6.18 -2.59 0.32
CA ARG A 68 6.11 -4.05 0.23
C ARG A 68 7.30 -4.69 0.90
N HIS A 69 7.16 -5.91 1.35
CA HIS A 69 8.30 -6.70 1.76
C HIS A 69 9.13 -7.13 0.54
N ARG A 70 10.45 -7.23 0.69
CA ARG A 70 11.35 -7.59 -0.43
C ARG A 70 11.04 -8.96 -1.05
N GLU A 71 10.45 -9.86 -0.29
CA GLU A 71 10.06 -11.20 -0.75
C GLU A 71 8.70 -11.23 -1.48
N TYR A 72 7.99 -10.10 -1.51
CA TYR A 72 6.71 -10.02 -2.20
C TYR A 72 6.91 -10.11 -3.73
N GLN A 73 6.24 -11.06 -4.37
CA GLN A 73 6.37 -11.37 -5.79
C GLN A 73 5.41 -10.57 -6.71
N GLY A 74 4.63 -9.65 -6.16
CA GLY A 74 3.69 -8.84 -6.95
C GLY A 74 4.39 -7.87 -7.90
N GLU A 75 3.84 -7.68 -9.09
CA GLU A 75 4.35 -6.75 -10.09
C GLU A 75 4.06 -5.28 -9.75
N GLY A 76 4.84 -4.36 -10.33
CA GLY A 76 4.55 -2.92 -10.35
C GLY A 76 4.66 -2.20 -9.02
N LEU A 77 5.34 -2.75 -8.03
CA LEU A 77 5.53 -2.12 -6.73
C LEU A 77 6.98 -1.70 -6.52
N CYS A 78 7.17 -0.45 -6.14
CA CYS A 78 8.44 0.11 -5.71
C CYS A 78 8.56 0.05 -4.19
N GLY A 79 9.78 0.16 -3.67
CA GLY A 79 10.04 0.20 -2.24
C GLY A 79 9.93 -1.16 -1.55
N ALA A 80 11.00 -1.57 -0.90
CA ALA A 80 11.05 -2.84 -0.21
C ALA A 80 11.31 -2.66 1.28
N LEU A 81 10.47 -3.26 2.09
CA LEU A 81 10.70 -3.45 3.52
C LEU A 81 11.63 -4.63 3.74
N ILE A 82 12.48 -4.50 4.74
CA ILE A 82 13.36 -5.55 5.25
C ILE A 82 12.96 -5.90 6.69
N GLY A 83 13.28 -7.10 7.10
CA GLY A 83 12.92 -7.63 8.42
C GLY A 83 12.06 -8.87 8.29
N GLU A 84 11.26 -9.16 9.30
CA GLU A 84 10.30 -10.26 9.27
C GLU A 84 9.21 -10.00 8.21
N ASN A 85 8.87 -11.03 7.44
CA ASN A 85 7.77 -10.96 6.49
C ASN A 85 6.45 -11.16 7.25
N LEU A 86 5.78 -10.05 7.55
CA LEU A 86 4.57 -10.03 8.37
C LEU A 86 3.39 -10.65 7.61
N SER A 87 2.62 -11.48 8.30
CA SER A 87 1.34 -12.01 7.83
C SER A 87 0.23 -11.68 8.84
N ILE A 88 -0.97 -11.53 8.35
CA ILE A 88 -2.18 -11.31 9.15
C ILE A 88 -3.20 -12.41 8.87
#